data_829576b76a9eb9adde3cc55c089e73fd
#
_entry.id   829576b76a9eb9adde3cc55c089e73fd
#
_cell.length_a   1.000
_cell.length_b   1.000
_cell.length_c   1.000
_cell.angle_alpha   90.00
_cell.angle_beta   90.00
_cell.angle_gamma   90.00
#
_symmetry.space_group_name_H-M   'P 1'
#
loop_
_entity.id
_entity.type
_entity.pdbx_description
1 polymer ?
#
loop_
_entity_poly.entity_id
_entity_poly.type
_entity_poly.pdbx_seq_one_letter_code
_entity_poly.pdbx_strand_id
1 'polypeptide(L)'
;LGTGGVSLFGLQLAKVNGASVIVTSSSDDKLERARQLGADLAINYRSTPDWDRKVLELTAGHGADVVLNTVGYTELERCLLACANNARLVHIGSGKAQAPFTALPNLMVRNVTLKGITVGSRRMFEDLVKAVVVNRIAPVIDRVFPFEQALEAVRYFESRERFGKVVIEVA
;
A
#
# COMPACT_ATOMS: atom_id res chain seq x y z
N LEU A 1 -1.69 -1.90 -1.31
CA LEU A 1 -3.10 -1.64 -0.99
C LEU A 1 -3.26 -0.27 -0.35
N GLY A 2 -4.38 0.45 -0.69
CA GLY A 2 -4.70 1.76 -0.15
C GLY A 2 -3.81 2.90 -0.64
N THR A 3 -4.09 4.12 -0.15
CA THR A 3 -3.42 5.37 -0.54
C THR A 3 -2.86 6.14 0.67
N GLY A 4 -2.47 5.41 1.70
CA GLY A 4 -1.77 5.95 2.86
C GLY A 4 -0.29 6.18 2.60
N GLY A 5 0.41 6.78 3.56
CA GLY A 5 1.83 7.16 3.41
C GLY A 5 2.74 5.99 3.01
N VAL A 6 2.57 4.79 3.61
CA VAL A 6 3.39 3.62 3.26
C VAL A 6 3.11 3.17 1.83
N SER A 7 1.83 3.13 1.44
CA SER A 7 1.42 2.70 0.09
C SER A 7 1.97 3.62 -1.00
N LEU A 8 1.96 4.94 -0.77
CA LEU A 8 2.44 5.91 -1.75
C LEU A 8 3.97 5.94 -1.84
N PHE A 9 4.70 5.71 -0.75
CA PHE A 9 6.14 5.44 -0.82
C PHE A 9 6.42 4.14 -1.58
N GLY A 10 5.65 3.09 -1.30
CA GLY A 10 5.75 1.82 -2.04
C GLY A 10 5.52 1.98 -3.53
N LEU A 11 4.52 2.78 -3.94
CA LEU A 11 4.27 3.13 -5.35
C LEU A 11 5.51 3.78 -5.97
N GLN A 12 6.00 4.88 -5.38
CA GLN A 12 7.12 5.64 -5.93
C GLN A 12 8.41 4.79 -6.01
N LEU A 13 8.71 4.04 -4.95
CA LEU A 13 9.87 3.13 -4.95
C LEU A 13 9.75 2.01 -5.98
N ALA A 14 8.56 1.45 -6.18
CA ALA A 14 8.32 0.46 -7.22
C ALA A 14 8.54 1.04 -8.62
N LYS A 15 8.06 2.26 -8.88
CA LYS A 15 8.27 2.95 -10.16
C LYS A 15 9.74 3.22 -10.45
N VAL A 16 10.52 3.65 -9.44
CA VAL A 16 11.98 3.83 -9.56
C VAL A 16 12.68 2.52 -9.95
N ASN A 17 12.14 1.39 -9.49
CA ASN A 17 12.65 0.06 -9.84
C ASN A 17 12.07 -0.52 -11.15
N GLY A 18 11.33 0.27 -11.94
CA GLY A 18 10.77 -0.14 -13.22
C GLY A 18 9.56 -1.07 -13.13
N ALA A 19 8.94 -1.21 -11.96
CA ALA A 19 7.79 -2.09 -11.80
C ALA A 19 6.50 -1.46 -12.38
N SER A 20 5.60 -2.31 -12.88
CA SER A 20 4.20 -1.96 -13.10
C SER A 20 3.46 -2.02 -11.76
N VAL A 21 2.68 -0.98 -11.46
CA VAL A 21 2.06 -0.81 -10.15
C VAL A 21 0.55 -0.74 -10.24
N ILE A 22 -0.11 -1.63 -9.51
CA ILE A 22 -1.58 -1.60 -9.29
C ILE A 22 -1.84 -1.01 -7.91
N VAL A 23 -2.65 0.05 -7.85
CA VAL A 23 -3.10 0.66 -6.59
C VAL A 23 -4.57 0.37 -6.36
N THR A 24 -4.93 0.06 -5.10
CA THR A 24 -6.34 -0.11 -4.71
C THR A 24 -6.77 1.02 -3.78
N SER A 25 -7.99 1.51 -3.91
CA SER A 25 -8.59 2.51 -3.01
C SER A 25 -10.11 2.37 -2.97
N SER A 26 -10.76 3.07 -2.05
CA SER A 26 -12.22 3.20 -1.98
C SER A 26 -12.76 4.46 -2.69
N SER A 27 -11.89 5.28 -3.28
CA SER A 27 -12.21 6.58 -3.88
C SER A 27 -11.54 6.71 -5.23
N ASP A 28 -12.33 7.04 -6.24
CA ASP A 28 -11.84 7.26 -7.61
C ASP A 28 -10.92 8.48 -7.68
N ASP A 29 -11.21 9.56 -6.91
CA ASP A 29 -10.34 10.73 -6.82
C ASP A 29 -8.94 10.38 -6.31
N LYS A 30 -8.86 9.50 -5.28
CA LYS A 30 -7.57 9.02 -4.76
C LYS A 30 -6.84 8.13 -5.77
N LEU A 31 -7.58 7.35 -6.55
CA LEU A 31 -7.00 6.52 -7.61
C LEU A 31 -6.47 7.38 -8.74
N GLU A 32 -7.15 8.46 -9.11
CA GLU A 32 -6.65 9.40 -10.11
C GLU A 32 -5.36 10.10 -9.64
N ARG A 33 -5.34 10.58 -8.39
CA ARG A 33 -4.11 11.12 -7.79
C ARG A 33 -2.96 10.08 -7.75
N ALA A 34 -3.29 8.80 -7.53
CA ALA A 34 -2.28 7.73 -7.58
C ALA A 34 -1.74 7.50 -9.00
N ARG A 35 -2.58 7.62 -10.04
CA ARG A 35 -2.14 7.56 -11.44
C ARG A 35 -1.17 8.72 -11.77
N GLN A 36 -1.47 9.92 -11.30
CA GLN A 36 -0.59 11.09 -11.45
C GLN A 36 0.78 10.90 -10.77
N LEU A 37 0.84 10.04 -9.74
CA LEU A 37 2.08 9.62 -9.07
C LEU A 37 2.76 8.41 -9.76
N GLY A 38 2.21 7.93 -10.89
CA GLY A 38 2.79 6.86 -11.70
C GLY A 38 2.19 5.47 -11.48
N ALA A 39 1.03 5.33 -10.82
CA ALA A 39 0.33 4.05 -10.82
C ALA A 39 -0.17 3.71 -12.24
N ASP A 40 0.21 2.54 -12.74
CA ASP A 40 -0.15 2.09 -14.10
C ASP A 40 -1.62 1.64 -14.14
N LEU A 41 -2.08 0.99 -13.09
CA LEU A 41 -3.43 0.46 -12.96
C LEU A 41 -4.02 0.82 -11.59
N ALA A 42 -5.34 0.94 -11.55
CA ALA A 42 -6.06 1.33 -10.34
C ALA A 42 -7.37 0.54 -10.20
N ILE A 43 -7.67 0.10 -8.99
CA ILE A 43 -8.89 -0.67 -8.68
C ILE A 43 -9.62 0.01 -7.53
N ASN A 44 -10.88 0.40 -7.76
CA ASN A 44 -11.77 0.81 -6.69
C ASN A 44 -12.44 -0.43 -6.08
N TYR A 45 -12.02 -0.80 -4.87
CA TYR A 45 -12.54 -2.00 -4.21
C TYR A 45 -13.99 -1.87 -3.71
N ARG A 46 -14.59 -0.66 -3.73
CA ARG A 46 -16.02 -0.48 -3.45
C ARG A 46 -16.88 -0.90 -4.63
N SER A 47 -16.48 -0.48 -5.83
CA SER A 47 -17.17 -0.87 -7.08
C SER A 47 -16.74 -2.25 -7.59
N THR A 48 -15.56 -2.71 -7.16
CA THR A 48 -15.00 -4.02 -7.54
C THR A 48 -14.58 -4.77 -6.26
N PRO A 49 -15.55 -5.36 -5.52
CA PRO A 49 -15.25 -6.06 -4.26
C PRO A 49 -14.29 -7.24 -4.44
N ASP A 50 -14.32 -7.92 -5.58
CA ASP A 50 -13.41 -9.01 -5.93
C ASP A 50 -12.12 -8.46 -6.58
N TRP A 51 -11.51 -7.48 -5.92
CA TRP A 51 -10.32 -6.80 -6.42
C TRP A 51 -9.12 -7.74 -6.66
N ASP A 52 -9.02 -8.84 -5.94
CA ASP A 52 -8.03 -9.90 -6.12
C ASP A 52 -8.17 -10.58 -7.49
N ARG A 53 -9.40 -10.93 -7.89
CA ARG A 53 -9.68 -11.44 -9.24
C ARG A 53 -9.41 -10.39 -10.30
N LYS A 54 -9.74 -9.13 -10.02
CA LYS A 54 -9.45 -8.02 -10.94
C LYS A 54 -7.94 -7.85 -11.16
N VAL A 55 -7.10 -8.08 -10.15
CA VAL A 55 -5.64 -8.12 -10.32
C VAL A 55 -5.25 -9.21 -11.34
N LEU A 56 -5.80 -10.42 -11.22
CA LEU A 56 -5.52 -11.51 -12.18
C LEU A 56 -5.97 -11.15 -13.61
N GLU A 57 -7.15 -10.56 -13.76
CA GLU A 57 -7.61 -10.09 -15.08
C GLU A 57 -6.66 -9.07 -15.69
N LEU A 58 -6.28 -8.04 -14.92
CA LEU A 58 -5.41 -6.94 -15.37
C LEU A 58 -3.97 -7.39 -15.67
N THR A 59 -3.58 -8.54 -15.15
CA THR A 59 -2.26 -9.14 -15.36
C THR A 59 -2.28 -10.38 -16.27
N ALA A 60 -3.36 -10.56 -17.05
CA ALA A 60 -3.55 -11.72 -17.93
C ALA A 60 -3.38 -13.07 -17.21
N GLY A 61 -3.83 -13.17 -15.97
CA GLY A 61 -3.76 -14.37 -15.14
C GLY A 61 -2.46 -14.54 -14.35
N HIS A 62 -1.46 -13.69 -14.57
CA HIS A 62 -0.17 -13.79 -13.87
C HIS A 62 -0.29 -13.52 -12.37
N GLY A 63 -0.96 -12.47 -11.97
CA GLY A 63 -1.04 -11.98 -10.60
C GLY A 63 0.05 -10.95 -10.27
N ALA A 64 0.20 -10.62 -9.00
CA ALA A 64 1.17 -9.64 -8.52
C ALA A 64 2.41 -10.33 -7.95
N ASP A 65 3.61 -9.97 -8.44
CA ASP A 65 4.89 -10.52 -7.96
C ASP A 65 5.26 -10.01 -6.56
N VAL A 66 4.80 -8.78 -6.23
CA VAL A 66 4.99 -8.19 -4.91
C VAL A 66 3.69 -7.56 -4.44
N VAL A 67 3.24 -7.94 -3.25
CA VAL A 67 2.06 -7.37 -2.62
C VAL A 67 2.44 -6.70 -1.31
N LEU A 68 2.12 -5.41 -1.16
CA LEU A 68 2.26 -4.67 0.08
C LEU A 68 0.89 -4.60 0.77
N ASN A 69 0.67 -5.45 1.78
CA ASN A 69 -0.54 -5.42 2.59
C ASN A 69 -0.39 -4.41 3.74
N THR A 70 -0.82 -3.19 3.49
CA THR A 70 -0.83 -2.08 4.46
C THR A 70 -2.14 -1.99 5.25
N VAL A 71 -3.14 -2.79 4.90
CA VAL A 71 -4.46 -2.79 5.55
C VAL A 71 -4.48 -3.69 6.78
N GLY A 72 -3.95 -4.89 6.66
CA GLY A 72 -3.87 -5.83 7.78
C GLY A 72 -4.51 -7.20 7.50
N TYR A 73 -4.87 -7.88 8.58
CA TYR A 73 -5.30 -9.28 8.54
C TYR A 73 -6.59 -9.50 7.73
N THR A 74 -7.49 -8.52 7.68
CA THR A 74 -8.75 -8.63 6.92
C THR A 74 -8.56 -8.83 5.42
N GLU A 75 -7.46 -8.32 4.88
CA GLU A 75 -7.16 -8.40 3.44
C GLU A 75 -6.10 -9.46 3.11
N LEU A 76 -5.56 -10.16 4.12
CA LEU A 76 -4.44 -11.08 3.91
C LEU A 76 -4.80 -12.22 2.95
N GLU A 77 -6.00 -12.77 3.06
CA GLU A 77 -6.48 -13.85 2.19
C GLU A 77 -6.58 -13.40 0.73
N ARG A 78 -7.21 -12.24 0.48
CA ARG A 78 -7.31 -11.67 -0.85
C ARG A 78 -5.95 -11.30 -1.43
N CYS A 79 -5.03 -10.82 -0.59
CA CYS A 79 -3.65 -10.58 -1.00
C CYS A 79 -2.97 -11.85 -1.52
N LEU A 80 -3.18 -13.00 -0.86
CA LEU A 80 -2.65 -14.28 -1.33
C LEU A 80 -3.30 -14.75 -2.63
N LEU A 81 -4.62 -14.53 -2.79
CA LEU A 81 -5.33 -14.86 -4.03
C LEU A 81 -4.85 -14.03 -5.22
N ALA A 82 -4.44 -12.78 -4.98
CA ALA A 82 -3.89 -11.90 -6.00
C ALA A 82 -2.43 -12.16 -6.37
N CYS A 83 -1.70 -12.97 -5.58
CA CYS A 83 -0.27 -13.23 -5.80
C CYS A 83 -0.01 -14.05 -7.06
N ALA A 84 1.07 -13.73 -7.74
CA ALA A 84 1.70 -14.58 -8.75
C ALA A 84 2.39 -15.80 -8.12
N ASN A 85 2.87 -16.73 -8.94
CA ASN A 85 3.77 -17.79 -8.48
C ASN A 85 5.11 -17.19 -8.05
N ASN A 86 5.67 -17.68 -6.94
CA ASN A 86 6.89 -17.16 -6.30
C ASN A 86 6.80 -15.69 -5.83
N ALA A 87 5.60 -15.18 -5.63
CA ALA A 87 5.39 -13.82 -5.17
C ALA A 87 5.91 -13.57 -3.75
N ARG A 88 6.13 -12.30 -3.45
CA ARG A 88 6.46 -11.79 -2.11
C ARG A 88 5.29 -10.99 -1.56
N LEU A 89 4.65 -11.49 -0.53
CA LEU A 89 3.60 -10.78 0.20
C LEU A 89 4.17 -10.22 1.49
N VAL A 90 4.24 -8.90 1.58
CA VAL A 90 4.73 -8.18 2.77
C VAL A 90 3.54 -7.70 3.58
N HIS A 91 3.39 -8.24 4.78
CA HIS A 91 2.32 -7.90 5.71
C HIS A 91 2.78 -6.82 6.68
N ILE A 92 2.17 -5.64 6.60
CA ILE A 92 2.58 -4.43 7.33
C ILE A 92 1.46 -3.95 8.25
N GLY A 93 0.22 -3.93 7.74
CA GLY A 93 -0.94 -3.48 8.50
C GLY A 93 -1.33 -4.45 9.62
N SER A 94 -1.78 -3.90 10.76
CA SER A 94 -2.14 -4.65 11.96
C SER A 94 -3.63 -4.61 12.28
N GLY A 95 -4.51 -4.40 11.30
CA GLY A 95 -5.95 -4.40 11.49
C GLY A 95 -6.47 -5.65 12.24
N LYS A 96 -7.69 -5.58 12.78
CA LYS A 96 -8.28 -6.70 13.54
C LYS A 96 -8.29 -7.98 12.69
N ALA A 97 -7.82 -9.08 13.28
CA ALA A 97 -7.97 -10.40 12.68
C ALA A 97 -9.47 -10.76 12.63
N GLN A 98 -9.94 -11.18 11.47
CA GLN A 98 -11.30 -11.69 11.30
C GLN A 98 -11.21 -13.06 10.64
N ALA A 99 -11.94 -14.02 11.17
CA ALA A 99 -12.25 -15.32 10.60
C ALA A 99 -11.07 -16.28 10.32
N PRO A 100 -11.33 -17.55 10.11
CA PRO A 100 -10.29 -18.50 9.75
C PRO A 100 -9.67 -18.13 8.40
N PHE A 101 -8.35 -18.15 8.36
CA PHE A 101 -7.56 -17.93 7.16
C PHE A 101 -7.57 -19.21 6.31
N THR A 102 -8.31 -19.21 5.21
CA THR A 102 -8.55 -20.39 4.38
C THR A 102 -7.61 -20.48 3.16
N ALA A 103 -6.94 -19.41 2.81
CA ALA A 103 -6.05 -19.34 1.63
C ALA A 103 -4.63 -19.89 1.86
N LEU A 104 -4.33 -20.50 3.02
CA LEU A 104 -3.03 -21.14 3.29
C LEU A 104 -2.55 -22.12 2.19
N PRO A 105 -3.41 -22.94 1.57
CA PRO A 105 -2.98 -23.78 0.46
C PRO A 105 -2.37 -23.00 -0.70
N ASN A 106 -2.83 -21.79 -0.97
CA ASN A 106 -2.28 -20.94 -2.04
C ASN A 106 -0.83 -20.49 -1.74
N LEU A 107 -0.47 -20.31 -0.47
CA LEU A 107 0.90 -20.01 -0.07
C LEU A 107 1.86 -21.13 -0.52
N MET A 108 1.46 -22.39 -0.31
CA MET A 108 2.24 -23.55 -0.71
C MET A 108 2.20 -23.78 -2.23
N VAL A 109 0.99 -23.82 -2.83
CA VAL A 109 0.81 -24.14 -4.26
C VAL A 109 1.49 -23.12 -5.17
N ARG A 110 1.51 -21.84 -4.76
CA ARG A 110 2.14 -20.75 -5.52
C ARG A 110 3.55 -20.40 -5.05
N ASN A 111 4.11 -21.11 -4.06
CA ASN A 111 5.42 -20.82 -3.47
C ASN A 111 5.54 -19.35 -3.00
N VAL A 112 4.50 -18.79 -2.40
CA VAL A 112 4.49 -17.40 -1.93
C VAL A 112 5.33 -17.25 -0.67
N THR A 113 6.21 -16.25 -0.65
CA THR A 113 6.90 -15.84 0.58
C THR A 113 6.06 -14.80 1.32
N LEU A 114 5.50 -15.17 2.47
CA LEU A 114 4.80 -14.24 3.37
C LEU A 114 5.78 -13.73 4.44
N LYS A 115 6.00 -12.41 4.46
CA LYS A 115 6.89 -11.76 5.44
C LYS A 115 6.14 -10.67 6.21
N GLY A 116 6.07 -10.81 7.52
CA GLY A 116 5.64 -9.72 8.42
C GLY A 116 6.78 -8.73 8.64
N ILE A 117 6.46 -7.44 8.66
CA ILE A 117 7.37 -6.38 9.06
C ILE A 117 6.62 -5.36 9.93
N THR A 118 7.33 -4.78 10.90
CA THR A 118 6.80 -3.71 11.76
C THR A 118 7.46 -2.39 11.40
N VAL A 119 8.78 -2.32 11.58
CA VAL A 119 9.60 -1.12 11.36
C VAL A 119 10.97 -1.53 10.84
N GLY A 120 11.78 -0.55 10.46
CA GLY A 120 13.17 -0.74 10.07
C GLY A 120 14.15 -0.27 11.16
N SER A 121 15.42 -0.66 11.01
CA SER A 121 16.52 -0.14 11.81
C SER A 121 16.90 1.28 11.37
N ARG A 122 17.66 2.01 12.21
CA ARG A 122 18.24 3.31 11.87
C ARG A 122 19.06 3.23 10.56
N ARG A 123 19.87 2.20 10.38
CA ARG A 123 20.65 2.00 9.16
C ARG A 123 19.75 1.89 7.92
N MET A 124 18.68 1.09 8.02
CA MET A 124 17.71 0.98 6.91
C MET A 124 17.05 2.33 6.59
N PHE A 125 16.77 3.15 7.61
CA PHE A 125 16.24 4.49 7.40
C PHE A 125 17.26 5.41 6.71
N GLU A 126 18.53 5.39 7.14
CA GLU A 126 19.60 6.17 6.51
C GLU A 126 19.79 5.76 5.04
N ASP A 127 19.72 4.47 4.72
CA ASP A 127 19.80 3.98 3.34
C ASP A 127 18.55 4.35 2.52
N LEU A 128 17.36 4.32 3.13
CA LEU A 128 16.12 4.82 2.51
C LEU A 128 16.22 6.32 2.18
N VAL A 129 16.75 7.14 3.09
CA VAL A 129 16.93 8.58 2.85
C VAL A 129 17.85 8.82 1.65
N LYS A 130 18.96 8.08 1.53
CA LYS A 130 19.84 8.16 0.34
C LYS A 130 19.08 7.83 -0.94
N ALA A 131 18.30 6.74 -0.94
CA ALA A 131 17.51 6.31 -2.09
C ALA A 131 16.46 7.36 -2.47
N VAL A 132 15.78 7.94 -1.48
CA VAL A 132 14.78 9.01 -1.67
C VAL A 132 15.42 10.25 -2.31
N VAL A 133 16.58 10.68 -1.81
CA VAL A 133 17.29 11.87 -2.32
C VAL A 133 17.77 11.64 -3.76
N VAL A 134 18.47 10.53 -4.03
CA VAL A 134 19.01 10.22 -5.35
C VAL A 134 17.91 10.10 -6.41
N ASN A 135 16.78 9.52 -6.06
CA ASN A 135 15.67 9.31 -6.99
C ASN A 135 14.64 10.42 -6.97
N ARG A 136 14.89 11.53 -6.22
CA ARG A 136 13.98 12.68 -6.10
C ARG A 136 12.56 12.29 -5.69
N ILE A 137 12.43 11.27 -4.84
CA ILE A 137 11.14 10.88 -4.29
C ILE A 137 10.72 11.92 -3.25
N ALA A 138 9.50 12.43 -3.37
CA ALA A 138 8.93 13.36 -2.39
C ALA A 138 7.84 12.68 -1.54
N PRO A 139 7.81 12.91 -0.22
CA PRO A 139 6.67 12.53 0.59
C PRO A 139 5.39 13.17 0.06
N VAL A 140 4.34 12.40 -0.11
CA VAL A 140 3.03 12.95 -0.48
C VAL A 140 2.36 13.50 0.78
N ILE A 141 2.38 14.81 0.93
CA ILE A 141 1.73 15.51 2.04
C ILE A 141 0.35 15.97 1.57
N ASP A 142 -0.69 15.51 2.26
CA ASP A 142 -2.07 15.85 1.95
C ASP A 142 -2.49 17.16 2.61
N ARG A 143 -2.23 17.29 3.91
CA ARG A 143 -2.49 18.50 4.68
C ARG A 143 -1.39 18.76 5.71
N VAL A 144 -1.14 20.05 5.93
CA VAL A 144 -0.32 20.56 7.03
C VAL A 144 -1.24 21.33 7.99
N PHE A 145 -1.13 21.04 9.27
CA PHE A 145 -1.87 21.71 10.33
C PHE A 145 -0.89 22.44 11.25
N PRO A 146 -1.17 23.66 11.71
CA PRO A 146 -0.40 24.28 12.75
C PRO A 146 -0.56 23.50 14.07
N PHE A 147 0.38 23.66 14.99
CA PHE A 147 0.39 22.90 16.24
C PHE A 147 -0.89 23.05 17.08
N GLU A 148 -1.47 24.28 17.08
CA GLU A 148 -2.72 24.60 17.78
C GLU A 148 -3.90 23.78 17.26
N GLN A 149 -3.83 23.27 16.04
CA GLN A 149 -4.85 22.42 15.41
C GLN A 149 -4.48 20.93 15.44
N ALA A 150 -3.57 20.50 16.30
CA ALA A 150 -3.12 19.10 16.37
C ALA A 150 -4.28 18.12 16.57
N LEU A 151 -5.29 18.48 17.37
CA LEU A 151 -6.46 17.63 17.58
C LEU A 151 -7.32 17.48 16.30
N GLU A 152 -7.43 18.55 15.53
CA GLU A 152 -8.11 18.53 14.22
C GLU A 152 -7.33 17.64 13.21
N ALA A 153 -6.01 17.74 13.21
CA ALA A 153 -5.16 16.88 12.40
C ALA A 153 -5.38 15.38 12.72
N VAL A 154 -5.51 15.02 14.01
CA VAL A 154 -5.81 13.65 14.44
C VAL A 154 -7.19 13.22 13.94
N ARG A 155 -8.22 14.04 14.12
CA ARG A 155 -9.59 13.76 13.61
C ARG A 155 -9.59 13.57 12.09
N TYR A 156 -8.90 14.44 11.38
CA TYR A 156 -8.74 14.31 9.92
C TYR A 156 -8.01 13.01 9.54
N PHE A 157 -6.97 12.65 10.27
CA PHE A 157 -6.27 11.39 10.06
C PHE A 157 -7.20 10.18 10.26
N GLU A 158 -8.08 10.19 11.26
CA GLU A 158 -9.02 9.11 11.56
C GLU A 158 -10.18 9.03 10.55
N SER A 159 -10.58 10.13 9.91
CA SER A 159 -11.65 10.15 8.91
C SER A 159 -11.38 9.28 7.68
N ARG A 160 -10.13 8.87 7.46
CA ARG A 160 -9.66 8.10 6.29
C ARG A 160 -9.80 8.85 4.95
N GLU A 161 -10.06 10.14 4.99
CA GLU A 161 -10.12 10.99 3.79
C GLU A 161 -8.74 11.28 3.21
N ARG A 162 -7.71 11.25 4.05
CA ARG A 162 -6.34 11.58 3.68
C ARG A 162 -5.80 10.78 2.50
N PHE A 163 -4.91 11.42 1.75
CA PHE A 163 -4.10 10.82 0.69
C PHE A 163 -2.61 11.04 1.00
N GLY A 164 -1.93 10.03 1.53
CA GLY A 164 -0.54 10.16 1.96
C GLY A 164 -0.39 10.53 3.43
N LYS A 165 0.33 11.62 3.70
CA LYS A 165 0.72 12.07 5.05
C LYS A 165 -0.07 13.29 5.50
N VAL A 166 -0.41 13.30 6.78
CA VAL A 166 -0.88 14.49 7.52
C VAL A 166 0.29 14.97 8.36
N VAL A 167 0.60 16.25 8.31
CA VAL A 167 1.74 16.86 9.00
C VAL A 167 1.22 17.88 10.00
N ILE A 168 1.82 17.93 11.17
CA ILE A 168 1.64 18.99 12.16
C ILE A 168 2.94 19.78 12.18
N GLU A 169 2.85 21.09 11.88
CA GLU A 169 3.97 22.00 11.93
C GLU A 169 4.19 22.48 13.35
N VAL A 170 5.38 22.24 13.86
CA VAL A 170 5.82 22.69 15.20
C VAL A 170 6.80 23.82 14.97
N ALA A 171 6.49 25.02 15.49
CA ALA A 171 7.32 26.21 15.37
C ALA A 171 8.66 26.04 16.10
#